data_1bcdcae41d247690fd081cf854c95543
#
_entry.id   1bcdcae41d247690fd081cf854c95543
#
_cell.length_a   1.000
_cell.length_b   1.000
_cell.length_c   1.000
_cell.angle_alpha   90.00
_cell.angle_beta   90.00
_cell.angle_gamma   90.00
#
_symmetry.space_group_name_H-M   'P 1'
#
loop_
_entity.id
_entity.type
_entity.pdbx_description
1 polymer ?
#
loop_
_entity_poly.entity_id
_entity_poly.type
_entity_poly.pdbx_seq_one_letter_code
_entity_poly.pdbx_strand_id
1 'polypeptide(L)'
;MSVLVNRFRRNGDTLAVAILIVFMFVFYVCWAFHLPSLFAPDETMRMDVPLYIFKHGCLPRGDDPEIINRFWGTSYGFSVYGSSLFAIPFMWASELFGYADITSLTIAARISNCVLAAINLVLIYVISKQLRFSKFASVLSVLLLGMLPQYAFLAAYFNSEQLEFLSTSCVIVACLNGKRNCWSYGSCVAVGLSLGLLALSYYFAYGAIIAAICFFYMDQALRLRAGNFSHREKMVELVFKPVVVFVSSMAVCGWFFIRNAILYNGDFIGMPTSSKTAEKFAVTELKPSNRNTLKSQGYPFWVLFKQPFYGIYWPEWVYKSFIGVFGGMNIFIGETYYFLYSNFLLVGLLSGVVGALLICKSKQLSAFLIPPMLMVLIPVVLSIYYSWASDYQAQGRYVMAGFGILSLVTALGFDGLCAGVMVLMRKDSAIEIRHVIQEEMDDSQMMPIDELRIVYRRNKTVVLLQGILVLFYITLFGIIVTRVILPSCFGGFV
;
A
#
# COMPACT_ATOMS: atom_id res chain seq x y z
N MET A 1 -6.11 39.64 -13.51
CA MET A 1 -6.92 38.49 -13.93
C MET A 1 -6.10 37.43 -14.70
N SER A 2 -5.27 37.80 -15.71
CA SER A 2 -4.43 36.84 -16.47
C SER A 2 -3.39 36.07 -15.63
N VAL A 3 -2.76 36.71 -14.64
CA VAL A 3 -1.77 36.06 -13.73
C VAL A 3 -2.42 35.00 -12.81
N LEU A 4 -3.60 35.28 -12.30
CA LEU A 4 -4.39 34.34 -11.50
C LEU A 4 -4.84 33.14 -12.35
N VAL A 5 -5.36 33.38 -13.56
CA VAL A 5 -5.76 32.30 -14.48
C VAL A 5 -4.57 31.43 -14.89
N ASN A 6 -3.38 32.00 -15.11
CA ASN A 6 -2.18 31.26 -15.41
C ASN A 6 -1.66 30.47 -14.20
N ARG A 7 -1.79 31.00 -12.99
CA ARG A 7 -1.45 30.28 -11.74
C ARG A 7 -2.41 29.12 -11.48
N PHE A 8 -3.71 29.30 -11.70
CA PHE A 8 -4.71 28.22 -11.66
C PHE A 8 -4.48 27.18 -12.75
N ARG A 9 -4.14 27.57 -13.97
CA ARG A 9 -3.77 26.64 -15.05
C ARG A 9 -2.52 25.83 -14.75
N ARG A 10 -1.56 26.42 -14.02
CA ARG A 10 -0.29 25.74 -13.68
C ARG A 10 -0.46 24.72 -12.55
N ASN A 11 -1.39 24.95 -11.61
CA ASN A 11 -1.63 24.14 -10.42
C ASN A 11 -3.01 23.45 -10.39
N GLY A 12 -3.71 23.36 -11.51
CA GLY A 12 -5.07 22.80 -11.56
C GLY A 12 -5.18 21.33 -11.15
N ASP A 13 -4.15 20.54 -11.41
CA ASP A 13 -4.07 19.15 -10.95
C ASP A 13 -3.86 19.05 -9.42
N THR A 14 -3.04 19.93 -8.85
CA THR A 14 -2.83 19.98 -7.40
C THR A 14 -4.12 20.33 -6.65
N LEU A 15 -4.88 21.30 -7.17
CA LEU A 15 -6.17 21.67 -6.57
C LEU A 15 -7.19 20.51 -6.70
N ALA A 16 -7.28 19.88 -7.86
CA ALA A 16 -8.18 18.75 -8.09
C ALA A 16 -7.86 17.57 -7.14
N VAL A 17 -6.57 17.25 -6.98
CA VAL A 17 -6.13 16.20 -6.05
C VAL A 17 -6.41 16.60 -4.60
N ALA A 18 -6.17 17.84 -4.21
CA ALA A 18 -6.47 18.30 -2.85
C ALA A 18 -7.97 18.17 -2.53
N ILE A 19 -8.84 18.58 -3.45
CA ILE A 19 -10.30 18.42 -3.30
C ILE A 19 -10.67 16.94 -3.21
N LEU A 20 -10.11 16.09 -4.07
CA LEU A 20 -10.33 14.64 -4.04
C LEU A 20 -9.91 14.03 -2.70
N ILE A 21 -8.73 14.37 -2.19
CA ILE A 21 -8.22 13.84 -0.92
C ILE A 21 -9.11 14.28 0.25
N VAL A 22 -9.50 15.55 0.29
CA VAL A 22 -10.42 16.06 1.33
C VAL A 22 -11.77 15.34 1.25
N PHE A 23 -12.33 15.17 0.04
CA PHE A 23 -13.58 14.43 -0.15
C PHE A 23 -13.45 12.98 0.33
N MET A 24 -12.39 12.28 -0.05
CA MET A 24 -12.17 10.90 0.39
C MET A 24 -11.93 10.79 1.89
N PHE A 25 -11.18 11.72 2.48
CA PHE A 25 -10.99 11.76 3.93
C PHE A 25 -12.33 11.91 4.67
N VAL A 26 -13.16 12.86 4.26
CA VAL A 26 -14.51 13.05 4.83
C VAL A 26 -15.36 11.79 4.65
N PHE A 27 -15.32 11.16 3.47
CA PHE A 27 -16.03 9.91 3.20
C PHE A 27 -15.56 8.78 4.14
N TYR A 28 -14.24 8.59 4.32
CA TYR A 28 -13.70 7.57 5.21
C TYR A 28 -14.12 7.82 6.67
N VAL A 29 -14.05 9.07 7.12
CA VAL A 29 -14.48 9.45 8.48
C VAL A 29 -15.98 9.20 8.67
N CYS A 30 -16.81 9.62 7.72
CA CYS A 30 -18.25 9.33 7.77
C CYS A 30 -18.51 7.83 7.85
N TRP A 31 -17.80 7.03 7.05
CA TRP A 31 -17.96 5.57 7.10
C TRP A 31 -17.48 4.98 8.43
N ALA A 32 -16.34 5.45 8.97
CA ALA A 32 -15.81 5.03 10.27
C ALA A 32 -16.79 5.23 11.44
N PHE A 33 -17.53 6.35 11.44
CA PHE A 33 -18.57 6.63 12.44
C PHE A 33 -19.79 5.71 12.34
N HIS A 34 -20.15 5.28 11.13
CA HIS A 34 -21.35 4.48 10.89
C HIS A 34 -21.09 2.99 10.81
N LEU A 35 -19.82 2.57 10.86
CA LEU A 35 -19.46 1.17 10.82
C LEU A 35 -19.82 0.50 12.15
N PRO A 36 -20.69 -0.53 12.16
CA PRO A 36 -21.06 -1.21 13.39
C PRO A 36 -19.85 -1.78 14.14
N SER A 37 -19.97 -1.93 15.44
CA SER A 37 -18.98 -2.65 16.25
C SER A 37 -18.92 -4.12 15.82
N LEU A 38 -17.75 -4.74 15.85
CA LEU A 38 -17.52 -6.14 15.45
C LEU A 38 -17.77 -6.43 13.96
N PHE A 39 -17.96 -5.40 13.15
CA PHE A 39 -18.27 -5.54 11.75
C PHE A 39 -17.08 -5.90 10.88
N ALA A 40 -15.92 -5.33 11.17
CA ALA A 40 -14.73 -5.49 10.35
C ALA A 40 -13.84 -6.67 10.83
N PRO A 41 -13.13 -7.36 9.91
CA PRO A 41 -12.30 -8.50 10.26
C PRO A 41 -11.17 -8.11 11.22
N ASP A 42 -10.99 -8.89 12.28
CA ASP A 42 -9.92 -8.77 13.29
C ASP A 42 -9.90 -7.44 14.08
N GLU A 43 -10.79 -6.48 13.81
CA GLU A 43 -10.76 -5.16 14.45
C GLU A 43 -10.76 -5.28 15.98
N THR A 44 -11.61 -6.15 16.52
CA THR A 44 -11.73 -6.35 17.98
C THR A 44 -10.40 -6.78 18.60
N MET A 45 -9.78 -7.84 18.04
CA MET A 45 -8.49 -8.33 18.55
C MET A 45 -7.37 -7.30 18.37
N ARG A 46 -7.41 -6.51 17.30
CA ARG A 46 -6.43 -5.45 17.06
C ARG A 46 -6.60 -4.28 18.03
N MET A 47 -7.84 -4.01 18.47
CA MET A 47 -8.14 -2.98 19.45
C MET A 47 -7.64 -3.32 20.87
N ASP A 48 -7.42 -4.58 21.21
CA ASP A 48 -6.93 -4.99 22.54
C ASP A 48 -5.59 -4.30 22.88
N VAL A 49 -4.69 -4.15 21.90
CA VAL A 49 -3.37 -3.53 22.11
C VAL A 49 -3.46 -2.02 22.40
N PRO A 50 -4.10 -1.18 21.54
CA PRO A 50 -4.20 0.25 21.85
C PRO A 50 -5.06 0.54 23.08
N LEU A 51 -6.09 -0.25 23.37
CA LEU A 51 -6.89 -0.12 24.60
C LEU A 51 -6.05 -0.44 25.85
N TYR A 52 -5.20 -1.46 25.80
CA TYR A 52 -4.27 -1.76 26.89
C TYR A 52 -3.30 -0.59 27.13
N ILE A 53 -2.68 -0.06 26.06
CA ILE A 53 -1.76 1.06 26.15
C ILE A 53 -2.48 2.30 26.70
N PHE A 54 -3.68 2.58 26.23
CA PHE A 54 -4.49 3.69 26.69
C PHE A 54 -4.80 3.61 28.19
N LYS A 55 -5.19 2.42 28.67
CA LYS A 55 -5.59 2.17 30.06
C LYS A 55 -4.40 2.15 31.03
N HIS A 56 -3.29 1.55 30.62
CA HIS A 56 -2.15 1.29 31.52
C HIS A 56 -0.96 2.21 31.31
N GLY A 57 -0.93 3.02 30.24
CA GLY A 57 0.20 3.89 29.90
C GLY A 57 1.51 3.15 29.55
N CYS A 58 1.46 1.82 29.34
CA CYS A 58 2.63 1.02 29.02
C CYS A 58 2.34 0.01 27.90
N LEU A 59 3.41 -0.52 27.30
CA LEU A 59 3.30 -1.49 26.20
C LEU A 59 2.97 -2.88 26.75
N PRO A 60 1.94 -3.57 26.18
CA PRO A 60 1.56 -4.90 26.65
C PRO A 60 2.62 -5.94 26.34
N ARG A 61 2.66 -6.99 27.15
CA ARG A 61 3.29 -8.26 26.75
C ARG A 61 2.29 -9.03 25.89
N GLY A 62 2.76 -9.76 24.87
CA GLY A 62 1.88 -10.55 24.01
C GLY A 62 1.19 -11.71 24.74
N ASP A 63 1.79 -12.17 25.85
CA ASP A 63 1.26 -13.23 26.73
C ASP A 63 0.46 -12.67 27.93
N ASP A 64 0.12 -11.39 27.93
CA ASP A 64 -0.70 -10.78 28.98
C ASP A 64 -2.15 -11.31 28.89
N PRO A 65 -2.71 -11.85 30.00
CA PRO A 65 -4.06 -12.40 30.01
C PRO A 65 -5.16 -11.41 29.60
N GLU A 66 -4.95 -10.09 29.78
CA GLU A 66 -5.92 -9.06 29.46
C GLU A 66 -6.15 -8.91 27.95
N ILE A 67 -5.12 -9.21 27.14
CA ILE A 67 -5.18 -9.08 25.67
C ILE A 67 -5.16 -10.40 24.91
N ILE A 68 -5.03 -11.55 25.60
CA ILE A 68 -5.13 -12.86 24.94
C ILE A 68 -6.55 -13.10 24.47
N ASN A 69 -6.71 -13.33 23.18
CA ASN A 69 -7.99 -13.76 22.62
C ASN A 69 -8.33 -15.18 23.09
N ARG A 70 -9.53 -15.37 23.64
CA ARG A 70 -9.97 -16.62 24.25
C ARG A 70 -10.13 -17.78 23.26
N PHE A 71 -10.36 -17.51 21.98
CA PHE A 71 -10.49 -18.54 20.95
C PHE A 71 -9.13 -18.91 20.36
N TRP A 72 -8.35 -17.92 19.96
CA TRP A 72 -7.05 -18.12 19.31
C TRP A 72 -5.91 -18.38 20.29
N GLY A 73 -6.09 -18.10 21.58
CA GLY A 73 -5.09 -18.28 22.62
C GLY A 73 -3.83 -17.42 22.47
N THR A 74 -3.87 -16.38 21.64
CA THR A 74 -2.77 -15.46 21.37
C THR A 74 -3.27 -14.04 21.24
N SER A 75 -2.38 -13.08 21.07
CA SER A 75 -2.70 -11.68 20.93
C SER A 75 -1.89 -10.98 19.85
N TYR A 76 -2.36 -9.82 19.39
CA TYR A 76 -1.58 -8.92 18.53
C TYR A 76 -0.43 -8.21 19.28
N GLY A 77 -0.31 -8.36 20.61
CA GLY A 77 0.82 -7.90 21.41
C GLY A 77 2.15 -8.59 21.09
N PHE A 78 2.14 -9.75 20.42
CA PHE A 78 3.33 -10.39 19.84
C PHE A 78 3.76 -9.82 18.51
N SER A 79 2.81 -9.26 17.73
CA SER A 79 3.05 -8.71 16.40
C SER A 79 3.55 -7.27 16.47
N VAL A 80 4.02 -6.74 15.35
CA VAL A 80 4.32 -5.31 15.23
C VAL A 80 3.01 -4.50 15.37
N TYR A 81 3.01 -3.51 16.26
CA TYR A 81 1.82 -2.72 16.57
C TYR A 81 2.01 -1.22 16.36
N GLY A 82 2.73 -0.86 15.29
CA GLY A 82 2.92 0.55 14.92
C GLY A 82 1.60 1.30 14.72
N SER A 83 0.59 0.65 14.14
CA SER A 83 -0.76 1.24 13.98
C SER A 83 -1.40 1.54 15.32
N SER A 84 -1.24 0.65 16.33
CA SER A 84 -1.74 0.88 17.69
C SER A 84 -1.09 2.12 18.32
N LEU A 85 0.23 2.27 18.18
CA LEU A 85 0.94 3.45 18.68
C LEU A 85 0.47 4.73 17.99
N PHE A 86 0.16 4.65 16.69
CA PHE A 86 -0.36 5.80 15.96
C PHE A 86 -1.80 6.16 16.38
N ALA A 87 -2.60 5.20 16.83
CA ALA A 87 -3.97 5.43 17.30
C ALA A 87 -4.04 6.13 18.68
N ILE A 88 -3.06 5.93 19.55
CA ILE A 88 -3.06 6.43 20.94
C ILE A 88 -3.31 7.95 21.05
N PRO A 89 -2.64 8.83 20.30
CA PRO A 89 -2.91 10.27 20.34
C PRO A 89 -4.36 10.64 20.03
N PHE A 90 -5.01 9.89 19.14
CA PHE A 90 -6.43 10.09 18.78
C PHE A 90 -7.36 9.63 19.89
N MET A 91 -7.01 8.54 20.58
CA MET A 91 -7.76 8.04 21.73
C MET A 91 -7.65 9.01 22.90
N TRP A 92 -6.46 9.54 23.20
CA TRP A 92 -6.29 10.61 24.21
C TRP A 92 -7.05 11.88 23.84
N ALA A 93 -7.03 12.28 22.57
CA ALA A 93 -7.83 13.41 22.13
C ALA A 93 -9.33 13.16 22.35
N SER A 94 -9.85 11.95 22.09
CA SER A 94 -11.24 11.57 22.37
C SER A 94 -11.57 11.71 23.86
N GLU A 95 -10.70 11.22 24.75
CA GLU A 95 -10.84 11.36 26.20
C GLU A 95 -10.85 12.82 26.66
N LEU A 96 -9.97 13.67 26.10
CA LEU A 96 -9.95 15.10 26.41
C LEU A 96 -11.27 15.82 26.10
N PHE A 97 -12.05 15.31 25.12
CA PHE A 97 -13.40 15.80 24.82
C PHE A 97 -14.50 15.08 25.61
N GLY A 98 -14.15 14.21 26.58
CA GLY A 98 -15.09 13.52 27.44
C GLY A 98 -15.61 12.19 26.88
N TYR A 99 -15.03 11.68 25.78
CA TYR A 99 -15.45 10.42 25.11
C TYR A 99 -14.40 9.33 25.38
N ALA A 100 -14.55 8.58 26.47
CA ALA A 100 -13.61 7.52 26.90
C ALA A 100 -14.23 6.12 26.92
N ASP A 101 -15.48 5.95 26.45
CA ASP A 101 -16.08 4.64 26.30
C ASP A 101 -15.46 3.86 25.12
N ILE A 102 -15.58 2.52 25.16
CA ILE A 102 -14.97 1.62 24.16
C ILE A 102 -15.37 1.99 22.73
N THR A 103 -16.63 2.39 22.51
CA THR A 103 -17.11 2.74 21.17
C THR A 103 -16.42 4.01 20.67
N SER A 104 -16.35 5.04 21.49
CA SER A 104 -15.68 6.32 21.19
C SER A 104 -14.19 6.13 20.95
N LEU A 105 -13.51 5.33 21.78
CA LEU A 105 -12.10 5.00 21.60
C LEU A 105 -11.86 4.17 20.32
N THR A 106 -12.76 3.28 19.95
CA THR A 106 -12.69 2.54 18.69
C THR A 106 -12.85 3.48 17.49
N ILE A 107 -13.81 4.42 17.54
CA ILE A 107 -13.96 5.45 16.50
C ILE A 107 -12.71 6.32 16.41
N ALA A 108 -12.11 6.72 17.53
CA ALA A 108 -10.87 7.48 17.54
C ALA A 108 -9.71 6.72 16.86
N ALA A 109 -9.59 5.41 17.12
CA ALA A 109 -8.61 4.56 16.45
C ALA A 109 -8.91 4.41 14.95
N ARG A 110 -10.18 4.32 14.53
CA ARG A 110 -10.59 4.33 13.10
C ARG A 110 -10.23 5.64 12.41
N ILE A 111 -10.42 6.79 13.09
CA ILE A 111 -10.04 8.11 12.55
C ILE A 111 -8.53 8.16 12.29
N SER A 112 -7.70 7.54 13.13
CA SER A 112 -6.26 7.44 12.86
C SER A 112 -5.96 6.77 11.52
N ASN A 113 -6.69 5.69 11.18
CA ASN A 113 -6.57 5.02 9.88
C ASN A 113 -7.05 5.90 8.71
N CYS A 114 -8.14 6.66 8.90
CA CYS A 114 -8.58 7.64 7.89
C CYS A 114 -7.48 8.69 7.58
N VAL A 115 -6.77 9.16 8.61
CA VAL A 115 -5.65 10.09 8.45
C VAL A 115 -4.48 9.44 7.70
N LEU A 116 -4.10 8.20 8.09
CA LEU A 116 -3.05 7.46 7.38
C LEU A 116 -3.39 7.26 5.90
N ALA A 117 -4.65 6.91 5.60
CA ALA A 117 -5.13 6.74 4.23
C ALA A 117 -5.05 8.05 3.43
N ALA A 118 -5.48 9.17 3.99
CA ALA A 118 -5.42 10.48 3.34
C ALA A 118 -3.96 10.91 3.06
N ILE A 119 -3.05 10.73 4.03
CA ILE A 119 -1.62 11.01 3.83
C ILE A 119 -1.04 10.11 2.75
N ASN A 120 -1.43 8.83 2.70
CA ASN A 120 -0.99 7.93 1.63
C ASN A 120 -1.42 8.42 0.25
N LEU A 121 -2.65 8.93 0.08
CA LEU A 121 -3.09 9.54 -1.18
C LEU A 121 -2.22 10.76 -1.58
N VAL A 122 -1.79 11.57 -0.61
CA VAL A 122 -0.82 12.65 -0.86
C VAL A 122 0.50 12.08 -1.37
N LEU A 123 1.01 11.02 -0.75
CA LEU A 123 2.28 10.40 -1.16
C LEU A 123 2.20 9.81 -2.58
N ILE A 124 1.09 9.17 -2.95
CA ILE A 124 0.87 8.68 -4.34
C ILE A 124 0.92 9.84 -5.33
N TYR A 125 0.30 10.98 -5.00
CA TYR A 125 0.43 12.18 -5.84
C TYR A 125 1.88 12.68 -5.92
N VAL A 126 2.59 12.74 -4.79
CA VAL A 126 4.02 13.12 -4.74
C VAL A 126 4.87 12.19 -5.62
N ILE A 127 4.65 10.86 -5.51
CA ILE A 127 5.34 9.86 -6.35
C ILE A 127 5.06 10.11 -7.82
N SER A 128 3.80 10.32 -8.22
CA SER A 128 3.44 10.60 -9.62
C SER A 128 4.12 11.86 -10.15
N LYS A 129 4.27 12.89 -9.32
CA LYS A 129 4.99 14.13 -9.69
C LYS A 129 6.51 13.91 -9.76
N GLN A 130 7.07 13.09 -8.85
CA GLN A 130 8.48 12.70 -8.92
C GLN A 130 8.78 11.89 -10.17
N LEU A 131 7.86 11.06 -10.63
CA LEU A 131 7.94 10.28 -11.86
C LEU A 131 7.54 11.11 -13.10
N ARG A 132 7.29 12.42 -12.95
CA ARG A 132 6.92 13.35 -14.03
C ARG A 132 5.68 12.94 -14.84
N PHE A 133 4.71 12.30 -14.19
CA PHE A 133 3.44 11.94 -14.80
C PHE A 133 2.70 13.16 -15.34
N SER A 134 1.87 12.96 -16.36
CA SER A 134 0.93 13.97 -16.83
C SER A 134 -0.05 14.37 -15.71
N LYS A 135 -0.73 15.50 -15.88
CA LYS A 135 -1.76 15.92 -14.92
C LYS A 135 -2.88 14.90 -14.78
N PHE A 136 -3.30 14.30 -15.90
CA PHE A 136 -4.31 13.26 -15.93
C PHE A 136 -3.85 12.02 -15.17
N ALA A 137 -2.68 11.46 -15.49
CA ALA A 137 -2.16 10.28 -14.82
C ALA A 137 -1.93 10.50 -13.32
N SER A 138 -1.49 11.72 -12.91
CA SER A 138 -1.33 12.07 -11.50
C SER A 138 -2.66 12.12 -10.73
N VAL A 139 -3.72 12.68 -11.31
CA VAL A 139 -5.06 12.69 -10.71
C VAL A 139 -5.65 11.28 -10.69
N LEU A 140 -5.54 10.57 -11.82
CA LEU A 140 -6.10 9.23 -11.96
C LEU A 140 -5.44 8.24 -10.99
N SER A 141 -4.14 8.31 -10.74
CA SER A 141 -3.46 7.40 -9.78
C SER A 141 -4.00 7.55 -8.36
N VAL A 142 -4.26 8.77 -7.90
CA VAL A 142 -4.86 9.04 -6.59
C VAL A 142 -6.32 8.56 -6.55
N LEU A 143 -7.07 8.78 -7.62
CA LEU A 143 -8.46 8.38 -7.73
C LEU A 143 -8.59 6.85 -7.75
N LEU A 144 -7.75 6.14 -8.50
CA LEU A 144 -7.73 4.67 -8.56
C LEU A 144 -7.48 4.04 -7.21
N LEU A 145 -6.56 4.59 -6.42
CA LEU A 145 -6.30 4.10 -5.07
C LEU A 145 -7.44 4.49 -4.11
N GLY A 146 -7.77 5.78 -4.03
CA GLY A 146 -8.69 6.31 -3.03
C GLY A 146 -10.11 5.80 -3.16
N MET A 147 -10.59 5.59 -4.39
CA MET A 147 -11.92 5.09 -4.70
C MET A 147 -11.97 3.59 -5.02
N LEU A 148 -10.91 2.81 -4.71
CA LEU A 148 -11.07 1.37 -4.68
C LEU A 148 -11.89 0.99 -3.43
N PRO A 149 -13.03 0.28 -3.58
CA PRO A 149 -13.93 0.02 -2.46
C PRO A 149 -13.26 -0.66 -1.27
N GLN A 150 -12.35 -1.61 -1.51
CA GLN A 150 -11.61 -2.28 -0.42
C GLN A 150 -10.63 -1.33 0.27
N TYR A 151 -9.93 -0.46 -0.45
CA TYR A 151 -9.04 0.53 0.17
C TYR A 151 -9.83 1.50 1.06
N ALA A 152 -11.00 1.96 0.58
CA ALA A 152 -11.89 2.83 1.34
C ALA A 152 -12.43 2.14 2.61
N PHE A 153 -12.77 0.85 2.53
CA PHE A 153 -13.17 0.05 3.70
C PHE A 153 -12.03 -0.08 4.71
N LEU A 154 -10.81 -0.43 4.25
CA LEU A 154 -9.63 -0.50 5.11
C LEU A 154 -9.30 0.86 5.76
N ALA A 155 -9.60 1.98 5.12
CA ALA A 155 -9.45 3.31 5.71
C ALA A 155 -10.46 3.59 6.83
N ALA A 156 -11.65 2.96 6.78
CA ALA A 156 -12.75 3.25 7.68
C ALA A 156 -12.75 2.43 8.98
N TYR A 157 -11.98 1.35 9.09
CA TYR A 157 -11.88 0.57 10.33
C TYR A 157 -10.43 0.43 10.82
N PHE A 158 -10.25 0.14 12.12
CA PHE A 158 -8.92 0.04 12.69
C PHE A 158 -8.20 -1.26 12.28
N ASN A 159 -7.08 -1.12 11.58
CA ASN A 159 -6.25 -2.21 11.07
C ASN A 159 -4.78 -1.78 10.91
N SER A 160 -3.90 -2.70 10.53
CA SER A 160 -2.47 -2.41 10.30
C SER A 160 -2.17 -2.05 8.85
N GLU A 161 -3.08 -2.33 7.93
CA GLU A 161 -2.87 -2.22 6.48
C GLU A 161 -2.72 -0.77 6.03
N GLN A 162 -3.37 0.21 6.70
CA GLN A 162 -3.20 1.61 6.33
C GLN A 162 -1.80 2.16 6.64
N LEU A 163 -1.21 1.76 7.76
CA LEU A 163 0.18 2.11 8.07
C LEU A 163 1.15 1.41 7.10
N GLU A 164 0.85 0.18 6.69
CA GLU A 164 1.58 -0.57 5.67
C GLU A 164 1.61 0.18 4.33
N PHE A 165 0.47 0.63 3.83
CA PHE A 165 0.37 1.37 2.57
C PHE A 165 1.12 2.70 2.64
N LEU A 166 0.94 3.44 3.72
CA LEU A 166 1.63 4.71 3.95
C LEU A 166 3.16 4.51 3.98
N SER A 167 3.64 3.56 4.78
CA SER A 167 5.07 3.32 4.95
C SER A 167 5.73 2.81 3.67
N THR A 168 5.03 1.97 2.88
CA THR A 168 5.47 1.56 1.55
C THR A 168 5.63 2.78 0.62
N SER A 169 4.66 3.69 0.61
CA SER A 169 4.75 4.93 -0.17
C SER A 169 5.87 5.84 0.31
N CYS A 170 6.11 5.93 1.64
CA CYS A 170 7.25 6.66 2.19
C CYS A 170 8.59 6.10 1.69
N VAL A 171 8.74 4.77 1.66
CA VAL A 171 9.95 4.10 1.13
C VAL A 171 10.16 4.47 -0.34
N ILE A 172 9.11 4.44 -1.16
CA ILE A 172 9.20 4.81 -2.58
C ILE A 172 9.64 6.26 -2.74
N VAL A 173 9.00 7.21 -2.03
CA VAL A 173 9.37 8.64 -2.07
C VAL A 173 10.82 8.84 -1.65
N ALA A 174 11.24 8.20 -0.55
CA ALA A 174 12.60 8.31 -0.04
C ALA A 174 13.64 7.72 -1.01
N CYS A 175 13.37 6.56 -1.61
CA CYS A 175 14.23 5.95 -2.62
C CYS A 175 14.36 6.80 -3.88
N LEU A 176 13.26 7.36 -4.39
CA LEU A 176 13.28 8.27 -5.54
C LEU A 176 14.07 9.56 -5.24
N ASN A 177 13.91 10.11 -4.04
CA ASN A 177 14.73 11.25 -3.58
C ASN A 177 16.20 10.86 -3.41
N GLY A 178 16.47 9.66 -2.88
CA GLY A 178 17.82 9.12 -2.74
C GLY A 178 18.53 9.08 -4.09
N LYS A 179 17.90 8.53 -5.10
CA LYS A 179 18.43 8.49 -6.45
C LYS A 179 18.70 9.89 -7.00
N ARG A 180 17.75 10.84 -6.88
CA ARG A 180 17.91 12.23 -7.35
C ARG A 180 19.06 12.97 -6.68
N ASN A 181 19.26 12.75 -5.38
CA ASN A 181 20.29 13.40 -4.58
C ASN A 181 21.57 12.57 -4.48
N CYS A 182 21.81 11.67 -5.44
CA CYS A 182 22.99 10.79 -5.48
C CYS A 182 23.24 10.08 -4.15
N TRP A 183 22.18 9.68 -3.45
CA TRP A 183 22.23 9.00 -2.16
C TRP A 183 23.06 9.78 -1.11
N SER A 184 22.80 11.09 -1.00
CA SER A 184 23.38 11.89 0.09
C SER A 184 23.05 11.24 1.44
N TYR A 185 23.87 11.50 2.47
CA TYR A 185 23.64 10.95 3.82
C TYR A 185 22.23 11.29 4.37
N GLY A 186 21.73 12.52 4.13
CA GLY A 186 20.37 12.89 4.49
C GLY A 186 19.31 12.06 3.78
N SER A 187 19.51 11.72 2.50
CA SER A 187 18.62 10.83 1.76
C SER A 187 18.68 9.39 2.30
N CYS A 188 19.88 8.90 2.66
CA CYS A 188 20.05 7.58 3.29
C CYS A 188 19.32 7.51 4.64
N VAL A 189 19.42 8.56 5.47
CA VAL A 189 18.65 8.67 6.72
C VAL A 189 17.15 8.62 6.44
N ALA A 190 16.64 9.38 5.47
CA ALA A 190 15.22 9.36 5.12
C ALA A 190 14.73 7.97 4.66
N VAL A 191 15.53 7.25 3.86
CA VAL A 191 15.24 5.85 3.48
C VAL A 191 15.22 4.96 4.72
N GLY A 192 16.21 5.07 5.60
CA GLY A 192 16.27 4.29 6.84
C GLY A 192 15.08 4.52 7.76
N LEU A 193 14.69 5.78 7.99
CA LEU A 193 13.50 6.11 8.79
C LEU A 193 12.22 5.51 8.17
N SER A 194 12.07 5.58 6.84
CA SER A 194 10.92 5.02 6.13
C SER A 194 10.90 3.48 6.24
N LEU A 195 12.05 2.81 6.12
CA LEU A 195 12.17 1.36 6.30
C LEU A 195 11.89 0.95 7.75
N GLY A 196 12.32 1.71 8.73
CA GLY A 196 12.02 1.48 10.14
C GLY A 196 10.52 1.60 10.43
N LEU A 197 9.84 2.58 9.86
CA LEU A 197 8.38 2.72 9.94
C LEU A 197 7.68 1.54 9.28
N LEU A 198 8.14 1.12 8.10
CA LEU A 198 7.63 -0.06 7.41
C LEU A 198 7.77 -1.33 8.25
N ALA A 199 8.92 -1.51 8.91
CA ALA A 199 9.17 -2.68 9.75
C ALA A 199 8.24 -2.74 10.97
N LEU A 200 7.70 -1.60 11.44
CA LEU A 200 6.70 -1.53 12.51
C LEU A 200 5.25 -1.60 12.01
N SER A 201 5.01 -1.63 10.69
CA SER A 201 3.66 -1.60 10.12
C SER A 201 3.02 -2.99 10.06
N TYR A 202 3.42 -3.81 9.11
CA TYR A 202 2.88 -5.15 8.91
C TYR A 202 3.82 -6.04 8.10
N TYR A 203 3.86 -7.34 8.40
CA TYR A 203 4.83 -8.26 7.79
C TYR A 203 4.67 -8.47 6.28
N PHE A 204 3.46 -8.31 5.73
CA PHE A 204 3.23 -8.45 4.30
C PHE A 204 3.94 -7.37 3.48
N ALA A 205 4.19 -6.18 4.06
CA ALA A 205 4.94 -5.11 3.41
C ALA A 205 6.46 -5.36 3.32
N TYR A 206 7.00 -6.36 3.99
CA TYR A 206 8.47 -6.58 4.02
C TYR A 206 9.09 -6.83 2.65
N GLY A 207 8.27 -7.18 1.64
CA GLY A 207 8.69 -7.15 0.25
C GLY A 207 9.24 -5.81 -0.22
N ALA A 208 8.76 -4.70 0.35
CA ALA A 208 9.25 -3.36 0.03
C ALA A 208 10.66 -3.10 0.58
N ILE A 209 11.09 -3.78 1.65
CA ILE A 209 12.48 -3.74 2.16
C ILE A 209 13.41 -4.34 1.11
N ILE A 210 13.08 -5.53 0.62
CA ILE A 210 13.86 -6.23 -0.41
C ILE A 210 13.91 -5.38 -1.69
N ALA A 211 12.78 -4.83 -2.10
CA ALA A 211 12.70 -3.95 -3.26
C ALA A 211 13.56 -2.69 -3.13
N ALA A 212 13.58 -2.05 -1.96
CA ALA A 212 14.41 -0.88 -1.68
C ALA A 212 15.91 -1.22 -1.73
N ILE A 213 16.32 -2.37 -1.18
CA ILE A 213 17.69 -2.88 -1.26
C ILE A 213 18.07 -3.12 -2.73
N CYS A 214 17.22 -3.81 -3.49
CA CYS A 214 17.46 -4.04 -4.92
C CYS A 214 17.57 -2.73 -5.68
N PHE A 215 16.67 -1.78 -5.45
CA PHE A 215 16.68 -0.47 -6.11
C PHE A 215 17.98 0.29 -5.82
N PHE A 216 18.41 0.32 -4.55
CA PHE A 216 19.65 0.97 -4.14
C PHE A 216 20.85 0.38 -4.88
N TYR A 217 21.07 -0.93 -4.80
CA TYR A 217 22.24 -1.56 -5.39
C TYR A 217 22.23 -1.56 -6.92
N MET A 218 21.07 -1.64 -7.55
CA MET A 218 20.93 -1.51 -9.00
C MET A 218 21.31 -0.10 -9.47
N ASP A 219 20.82 0.94 -8.77
CA ASP A 219 21.18 2.33 -9.07
C ASP A 219 22.67 2.59 -8.85
N GLN A 220 23.23 2.11 -7.73
CA GLN A 220 24.67 2.21 -7.47
C GLN A 220 25.52 1.48 -8.51
N ALA A 221 25.10 0.29 -8.95
CA ALA A 221 25.80 -0.45 -9.99
C ALA A 221 25.83 0.32 -11.33
N LEU A 222 24.75 0.99 -11.69
CA LEU A 222 24.70 1.83 -12.89
C LEU A 222 25.63 3.05 -12.75
N ARG A 223 25.57 3.75 -11.62
CA ARG A 223 26.41 4.93 -11.34
C ARG A 223 27.90 4.59 -11.31
N LEU A 224 28.28 3.52 -10.60
CA LEU A 224 29.69 3.12 -10.47
C LEU A 224 30.31 2.61 -11.79
N ARG A 225 29.46 2.10 -12.71
CA ARG A 225 29.91 1.73 -14.07
C ARG A 225 30.08 2.93 -14.99
N ALA A 226 29.28 3.98 -14.79
CA ALA A 226 29.33 5.19 -15.62
C ALA A 226 30.45 6.17 -15.22
N GLY A 227 30.91 6.11 -13.97
CA GLY A 227 31.93 7.02 -13.43
C GLY A 227 33.23 6.34 -13.00
N ASN A 228 34.32 7.13 -12.93
CA ASN A 228 35.62 6.69 -12.42
C ASN A 228 35.68 6.90 -10.89
N PHE A 229 35.24 5.91 -10.13
CA PHE A 229 35.26 5.94 -8.66
C PHE A 229 36.50 5.24 -8.11
N SER A 230 37.19 5.88 -7.19
CA SER A 230 38.29 5.29 -6.41
C SER A 230 37.78 4.15 -5.51
N HIS A 231 38.65 3.31 -5.01
CA HIS A 231 38.27 2.22 -4.09
C HIS A 231 37.60 2.75 -2.82
N ARG A 232 38.08 3.87 -2.26
CA ARG A 232 37.51 4.51 -1.09
C ARG A 232 36.05 5.02 -1.34
N GLU A 233 35.81 5.64 -2.49
CA GLU A 233 34.46 6.09 -2.87
C GLU A 233 33.51 4.91 -3.06
N LYS A 234 33.95 3.83 -3.70
CA LYS A 234 33.15 2.59 -3.81
C LYS A 234 32.78 2.01 -2.44
N MET A 235 33.71 2.03 -1.48
CA MET A 235 33.40 1.62 -0.09
C MET A 235 32.36 2.52 0.57
N VAL A 236 32.44 3.83 0.36
CA VAL A 236 31.42 4.76 0.87
C VAL A 236 30.05 4.45 0.27
N GLU A 237 29.97 4.32 -1.05
CA GLU A 237 28.70 4.09 -1.76
C GLU A 237 28.06 2.73 -1.42
N LEU A 238 28.86 1.65 -1.35
CA LEU A 238 28.33 0.28 -1.23
C LEU A 238 28.26 -0.25 0.20
N VAL A 239 28.97 0.37 1.16
CA VAL A 239 29.01 -0.09 2.55
C VAL A 239 28.54 0.98 3.53
N PHE A 240 29.19 2.16 3.54
CA PHE A 240 28.87 3.16 4.56
C PHE A 240 27.47 3.75 4.42
N LYS A 241 27.01 4.03 3.19
CA LYS A 241 25.64 4.51 2.96
C LYS A 241 24.57 3.49 3.37
N PRO A 242 24.65 2.19 3.01
CA PRO A 242 23.76 1.16 3.56
C PRO A 242 23.83 1.04 5.09
N VAL A 243 24.98 1.21 5.72
CA VAL A 243 25.10 1.23 7.19
C VAL A 243 24.30 2.40 7.77
N VAL A 244 24.37 3.60 7.16
CA VAL A 244 23.53 4.73 7.60
C VAL A 244 22.06 4.43 7.47
N VAL A 245 21.63 3.82 6.37
CA VAL A 245 20.23 3.36 6.18
C VAL A 245 19.83 2.38 7.29
N PHE A 246 20.68 1.37 7.56
CA PHE A 246 20.42 0.36 8.57
C PHE A 246 20.32 0.96 9.98
N VAL A 247 21.29 1.80 10.37
CA VAL A 247 21.29 2.45 11.70
C VAL A 247 20.04 3.33 11.88
N SER A 248 19.70 4.12 10.86
CA SER A 248 18.50 4.97 10.89
C SER A 248 17.20 4.15 10.95
N SER A 249 17.16 2.98 10.29
CA SER A 249 16.03 2.06 10.39
C SER A 249 15.92 1.47 11.80
N MET A 250 17.05 1.01 12.38
CA MET A 250 17.08 0.47 13.72
C MET A 250 16.73 1.50 14.79
N ALA A 251 17.03 2.77 14.59
CA ALA A 251 16.61 3.84 15.49
C ALA A 251 15.08 3.94 15.61
N VAL A 252 14.34 3.60 14.53
CA VAL A 252 12.87 3.61 14.53
C VAL A 252 12.28 2.28 15.03
N CYS A 253 12.74 1.14 14.53
CA CYS A 253 12.10 -0.16 14.78
C CYS A 253 12.89 -1.08 15.72
N GLY A 254 14.18 -0.82 15.96
CA GLY A 254 15.06 -1.73 16.70
C GLY A 254 14.60 -1.99 18.14
N TRP A 255 14.02 -0.98 18.79
CA TRP A 255 13.48 -1.12 20.14
C TRP A 255 12.44 -2.24 20.26
N PHE A 256 11.58 -2.42 19.25
CA PHE A 256 10.56 -3.46 19.26
C PHE A 256 11.18 -4.86 19.21
N PHE A 257 12.11 -5.08 18.28
CA PHE A 257 12.77 -6.38 18.13
C PHE A 257 13.67 -6.71 19.32
N ILE A 258 14.41 -5.72 19.86
CA ILE A 258 15.24 -5.89 21.06
C ILE A 258 14.35 -6.21 22.27
N ARG A 259 13.25 -5.46 22.45
CA ARG A 259 12.29 -5.71 23.51
C ARG A 259 11.74 -7.15 23.45
N ASN A 260 11.32 -7.60 22.28
CA ASN A 260 10.82 -8.96 22.09
C ASN A 260 11.90 -10.00 22.43
N ALA A 261 13.14 -9.80 21.98
CA ALA A 261 14.24 -10.70 22.32
C ALA A 261 14.47 -10.80 23.84
N ILE A 262 14.38 -9.70 24.56
CA ILE A 262 14.51 -9.66 26.02
C ILE A 262 13.32 -10.36 26.69
N LEU A 263 12.09 -10.04 26.28
CA LEU A 263 10.87 -10.56 26.90
C LEU A 263 10.62 -12.05 26.62
N TYR A 264 11.05 -12.52 25.44
CA TYR A 264 10.72 -13.84 24.92
C TYR A 264 11.95 -14.72 24.66
N ASN A 265 13.00 -14.56 25.47
CA ASN A 265 14.18 -15.43 25.47
C ASN A 265 14.84 -15.58 24.08
N GLY A 266 15.09 -14.45 23.39
CA GLY A 266 15.74 -14.42 22.08
C GLY A 266 14.78 -14.47 20.88
N ASP A 267 13.48 -14.53 21.10
CA ASP A 267 12.48 -14.46 20.02
C ASP A 267 12.24 -13.01 19.58
N PHE A 268 13.01 -12.52 18.61
CA PHE A 268 12.94 -11.15 18.10
C PHE A 268 11.60 -10.80 17.46
N ILE A 269 10.93 -11.77 16.85
CA ILE A 269 9.71 -11.55 16.05
C ILE A 269 8.45 -11.80 16.88
N GLY A 270 8.56 -12.62 17.94
CA GLY A 270 7.44 -13.02 18.81
C GLY A 270 6.59 -14.16 18.25
N MET A 271 6.85 -14.64 17.02
CA MET A 271 6.02 -15.67 16.38
C MET A 271 6.13 -17.06 17.05
N PRO A 272 7.32 -17.62 17.33
CA PRO A 272 7.46 -18.86 18.09
C PRO A 272 6.80 -18.79 19.47
N THR A 273 6.94 -17.67 20.17
CA THR A 273 6.34 -17.46 21.49
C THR A 273 4.83 -17.33 21.40
N SER A 274 4.32 -16.62 20.41
CA SER A 274 2.88 -16.54 20.10
C SER A 274 2.29 -17.93 19.84
N SER A 275 2.97 -18.78 19.07
CA SER A 275 2.53 -20.15 18.79
C SER A 275 2.51 -21.01 20.06
N LYS A 276 3.53 -20.91 20.93
CA LYS A 276 3.54 -21.61 22.24
C LYS A 276 2.42 -21.14 23.16
N THR A 277 2.12 -19.83 23.14
CA THR A 277 1.04 -19.24 23.93
C THR A 277 -0.32 -19.72 23.41
N ALA A 278 -0.50 -19.73 22.08
CA ALA A 278 -1.69 -20.29 21.44
C ALA A 278 -1.88 -21.79 21.78
N GLU A 279 -0.81 -22.59 21.78
CA GLU A 279 -0.89 -24.01 22.18
C GLU A 279 -1.42 -24.19 23.61
N LYS A 280 -1.07 -23.28 24.52
CA LYS A 280 -1.49 -23.32 25.90
C LYS A 280 -2.93 -22.84 26.12
N PHE A 281 -3.34 -21.78 25.47
CA PHE A 281 -4.57 -21.05 25.80
C PHE A 281 -5.68 -21.11 24.74
N ALA A 282 -5.40 -21.55 23.51
CA ALA A 282 -6.43 -21.67 22.47
C ALA A 282 -7.45 -22.75 22.81
N VAL A 283 -8.67 -22.61 22.26
CA VAL A 283 -9.62 -23.74 22.23
C VAL A 283 -9.01 -24.91 21.45
N THR A 284 -9.43 -26.12 21.79
CA THR A 284 -8.78 -27.36 21.31
C THR A 284 -8.60 -27.40 19.80
N GLU A 285 -9.61 -26.96 19.03
CA GLU A 285 -9.63 -26.98 17.56
C GLU A 285 -8.65 -25.98 16.94
N LEU A 286 -8.34 -24.90 17.65
CA LEU A 286 -7.47 -23.80 17.17
C LEU A 286 -6.03 -23.90 17.72
N LYS A 287 -5.71 -24.89 18.52
CA LYS A 287 -4.33 -25.12 18.95
C LYS A 287 -3.42 -25.37 17.76
N PRO A 288 -2.23 -24.76 17.69
CA PRO A 288 -1.27 -24.99 16.60
C PRO A 288 -1.02 -26.46 16.27
N SER A 289 -0.95 -27.34 17.29
CA SER A 289 -0.77 -28.80 17.12
C SER A 289 -1.98 -29.48 16.46
N ASN A 290 -3.17 -28.93 16.59
CA ASN A 290 -4.42 -29.49 16.07
C ASN A 290 -4.88 -28.84 14.76
N ARG A 291 -4.21 -27.78 14.29
CA ARG A 291 -4.58 -27.10 13.06
C ARG A 291 -4.31 -27.97 11.84
N ASN A 292 -5.35 -28.34 11.14
CA ASN A 292 -5.26 -29.02 9.85
C ASN A 292 -4.96 -28.03 8.73
N THR A 293 -3.68 -27.68 8.55
CA THR A 293 -3.26 -26.87 7.41
C THR A 293 -3.20 -27.73 6.13
N LEU A 294 -3.28 -27.12 4.95
CA LEU A 294 -3.11 -27.85 3.71
C LEU A 294 -1.74 -28.53 3.63
N LYS A 295 -0.70 -27.88 4.17
CA LYS A 295 0.64 -28.44 4.26
C LYS A 295 0.70 -29.67 5.17
N SER A 296 0.07 -29.63 6.36
CA SER A 296 0.06 -30.77 7.29
C SER A 296 -0.73 -31.95 6.75
N GLN A 297 -1.71 -31.71 5.88
CA GLN A 297 -2.49 -32.74 5.16
C GLN A 297 -1.75 -33.30 3.94
N GLY A 298 -0.52 -32.86 3.66
CA GLY A 298 0.28 -33.34 2.52
C GLY A 298 -0.07 -32.72 1.18
N TYR A 299 -0.95 -31.71 1.12
CA TYR A 299 -1.29 -31.03 -0.12
C TYR A 299 -0.15 -30.11 -0.59
N PRO A 300 0.20 -30.08 -1.88
CA PRO A 300 1.13 -29.09 -2.42
C PRO A 300 0.45 -27.71 -2.52
N PHE A 301 1.24 -26.61 -2.50
CA PHE A 301 0.70 -25.25 -2.45
C PHE A 301 -0.19 -24.90 -3.67
N TRP A 302 0.07 -25.48 -4.86
CA TRP A 302 -0.74 -25.20 -6.05
C TRP A 302 -2.17 -25.75 -5.99
N VAL A 303 -2.51 -26.55 -4.99
CA VAL A 303 -3.88 -27.02 -4.78
C VAL A 303 -4.84 -25.87 -4.48
N LEU A 304 -4.32 -24.76 -3.91
CA LEU A 304 -5.07 -23.52 -3.70
C LEU A 304 -5.72 -22.98 -4.99
N PHE A 305 -5.11 -23.27 -6.14
CA PHE A 305 -5.56 -22.80 -7.46
C PHE A 305 -6.41 -23.82 -8.22
N LYS A 306 -6.64 -25.00 -7.65
CA LYS A 306 -7.32 -26.09 -8.33
C LYS A 306 -8.71 -26.38 -7.78
N GLN A 307 -8.90 -26.21 -6.48
CA GLN A 307 -10.14 -26.56 -5.83
C GLN A 307 -10.41 -25.68 -4.60
N PRO A 308 -11.68 -25.49 -4.21
CA PRO A 308 -12.03 -24.80 -2.98
C PRO A 308 -11.71 -25.64 -1.75
N PHE A 309 -11.38 -24.97 -0.65
CA PHE A 309 -11.25 -25.53 0.69
C PHE A 309 -12.16 -24.79 1.64
N TYR A 310 -12.82 -25.50 2.53
CA TYR A 310 -13.77 -24.92 3.49
C TYR A 310 -14.89 -24.09 2.82
N GLY A 311 -15.30 -24.46 1.60
CA GLY A 311 -16.28 -23.73 0.80
C GLY A 311 -15.73 -22.45 0.14
N ILE A 312 -14.43 -22.19 0.23
CA ILE A 312 -13.79 -20.95 -0.25
C ILE A 312 -12.77 -21.33 -1.36
N TYR A 313 -12.91 -20.74 -2.56
CA TYR A 313 -11.92 -20.83 -3.63
C TYR A 313 -10.93 -19.66 -3.53
N TRP A 314 -9.67 -19.97 -3.18
CA TRP A 314 -8.66 -18.98 -2.84
C TRP A 314 -8.49 -17.84 -3.88
N PRO A 315 -8.32 -18.10 -5.19
CA PRO A 315 -8.15 -17.03 -6.18
C PRO A 315 -9.37 -16.10 -6.28
N GLU A 316 -10.56 -16.67 -6.23
CA GLU A 316 -11.81 -15.91 -6.33
C GLU A 316 -12.00 -15.00 -5.12
N TRP A 317 -11.78 -15.51 -3.92
CA TRP A 317 -11.95 -14.74 -2.70
C TRP A 317 -10.90 -13.65 -2.55
N VAL A 318 -9.62 -13.94 -2.89
CA VAL A 318 -8.57 -12.92 -2.93
C VAL A 318 -8.91 -11.85 -3.96
N TYR A 319 -9.34 -12.22 -5.14
CA TYR A 319 -9.76 -11.31 -6.20
C TYR A 319 -10.94 -10.43 -5.77
N LYS A 320 -12.03 -11.03 -5.27
CA LYS A 320 -13.21 -10.27 -4.84
C LYS A 320 -12.89 -9.33 -3.67
N SER A 321 -12.17 -9.83 -2.67
CA SER A 321 -11.80 -9.02 -1.51
C SER A 321 -10.65 -8.03 -1.75
N PHE A 322 -9.95 -8.13 -2.87
CA PHE A 322 -9.06 -7.08 -3.34
C PHE A 322 -9.85 -5.86 -3.86
N ILE A 323 -10.97 -6.08 -4.53
CA ILE A 323 -11.80 -5.01 -5.08
C ILE A 323 -12.75 -4.45 -4.01
N GLY A 324 -13.48 -5.32 -3.31
CA GLY A 324 -14.42 -4.90 -2.28
C GLY A 324 -15.24 -6.05 -1.72
N VAL A 325 -14.91 -6.49 -0.51
CA VAL A 325 -15.74 -7.36 0.33
C VAL A 325 -15.71 -6.76 1.73
N PHE A 326 -16.88 -6.50 2.28
CA PHE A 326 -17.04 -5.76 3.53
C PHE A 326 -17.59 -6.65 4.65
N GLY A 327 -17.76 -6.06 5.82
CA GLY A 327 -18.20 -6.79 7.00
C GLY A 327 -17.17 -7.85 7.42
N GLY A 328 -17.61 -8.92 8.04
CA GLY A 328 -16.80 -10.11 8.35
C GLY A 328 -16.49 -10.95 7.10
N MET A 329 -16.25 -10.35 5.95
CA MET A 329 -16.07 -11.00 4.63
C MET A 329 -17.36 -11.58 4.04
N ASN A 330 -18.50 -10.99 4.35
CA ASN A 330 -19.84 -11.50 3.96
C ASN A 330 -20.65 -10.53 3.09
N ILE A 331 -20.19 -9.30 2.86
CA ILE A 331 -20.89 -8.31 2.04
C ILE A 331 -20.14 -8.09 0.73
N PHE A 332 -20.74 -8.60 -0.35
CA PHE A 332 -20.17 -8.56 -1.69
C PHE A 332 -20.77 -7.41 -2.51
N ILE A 333 -19.96 -6.80 -3.38
CA ILE A 333 -20.42 -5.69 -4.25
C ILE A 333 -21.24 -6.17 -5.46
N GLY A 334 -21.24 -7.47 -5.77
CA GLY A 334 -21.94 -8.07 -6.90
C GLY A 334 -21.05 -8.32 -8.12
N GLU A 335 -21.33 -9.41 -8.85
CA GLU A 335 -20.48 -9.93 -9.93
C GLU A 335 -20.25 -8.92 -11.07
N THR A 336 -21.28 -8.16 -11.44
CA THR A 336 -21.17 -7.12 -12.48
C THR A 336 -20.14 -6.05 -12.10
N TYR A 337 -20.11 -5.63 -10.82
CA TYR A 337 -19.16 -4.60 -10.38
C TYR A 337 -17.75 -5.16 -10.25
N TYR A 338 -17.57 -6.41 -9.81
CA TYR A 338 -16.27 -7.07 -9.87
C TYR A 338 -15.73 -7.13 -11.28
N PHE A 339 -16.55 -7.53 -12.26
CA PHE A 339 -16.18 -7.57 -13.67
C PHE A 339 -15.78 -6.18 -14.20
N LEU A 340 -16.53 -5.14 -13.89
CA LEU A 340 -16.24 -3.78 -14.36
C LEU A 340 -14.95 -3.23 -13.75
N TYR A 341 -14.74 -3.38 -12.42
CA TYR A 341 -13.52 -2.93 -11.76
C TYR A 341 -12.28 -3.66 -12.27
N SER A 342 -12.34 -4.99 -12.35
CA SER A 342 -11.20 -5.78 -12.77
C SER A 342 -10.79 -5.50 -14.20
N ASN A 343 -11.75 -5.43 -15.13
CA ASN A 343 -11.42 -5.12 -16.52
C ASN A 343 -10.86 -3.71 -16.66
N PHE A 344 -11.43 -2.74 -15.95
CA PHE A 344 -10.89 -1.38 -15.96
C PHE A 344 -9.45 -1.35 -15.47
N LEU A 345 -9.17 -1.92 -14.31
CA LEU A 345 -7.81 -1.97 -13.74
C LEU A 345 -6.85 -2.77 -14.64
N LEU A 346 -7.30 -3.91 -15.16
CA LEU A 346 -6.48 -4.79 -16.00
C LEU A 346 -6.10 -4.12 -17.33
N VAL A 347 -7.05 -3.45 -18.01
CA VAL A 347 -6.77 -2.73 -19.25
C VAL A 347 -5.71 -1.65 -19.02
N GLY A 348 -5.84 -0.84 -17.98
CA GLY A 348 -4.85 0.18 -17.67
C GLY A 348 -3.50 -0.45 -17.27
N LEU A 349 -3.49 -1.49 -16.43
CA LEU A 349 -2.27 -2.16 -15.99
C LEU A 349 -1.50 -2.79 -17.17
N LEU A 350 -2.18 -3.57 -18.00
CA LEU A 350 -1.55 -4.20 -19.17
C LEU A 350 -0.99 -3.16 -20.13
N SER A 351 -1.75 -2.08 -20.37
CA SER A 351 -1.28 -0.98 -21.21
C SER A 351 -0.06 -0.27 -20.64
N GLY A 352 0.00 -0.10 -19.31
CA GLY A 352 1.15 0.48 -18.62
C GLY A 352 2.38 -0.41 -18.70
N VAL A 353 2.23 -1.72 -18.50
CA VAL A 353 3.31 -2.70 -18.62
C VAL A 353 3.83 -2.77 -20.07
N VAL A 354 2.93 -2.89 -21.04
CA VAL A 354 3.31 -2.90 -22.47
C VAL A 354 4.03 -1.60 -22.84
N GLY A 355 3.51 -0.45 -22.41
CA GLY A 355 4.16 0.84 -22.63
C GLY A 355 5.57 0.90 -22.06
N ALA A 356 5.77 0.42 -20.84
CA ALA A 356 7.09 0.34 -20.21
C ALA A 356 8.04 -0.59 -21.00
N LEU A 357 7.57 -1.76 -21.43
CA LEU A 357 8.38 -2.70 -22.22
C LEU A 357 8.80 -2.13 -23.59
N LEU A 358 7.94 -1.34 -24.24
CA LEU A 358 8.24 -0.74 -25.54
C LEU A 358 9.21 0.43 -25.47
N ILE A 359 9.20 1.19 -24.37
CA ILE A 359 9.96 2.44 -24.24
C ILE A 359 11.32 2.22 -23.59
N CYS A 360 11.45 1.32 -22.61
CA CYS A 360 12.69 1.13 -21.87
C CYS A 360 13.70 0.24 -22.61
N LYS A 361 14.96 0.71 -22.71
CA LYS A 361 16.08 -0.12 -23.16
C LYS A 361 16.37 -1.23 -22.13
N SER A 362 16.82 -2.41 -22.56
CA SER A 362 16.88 -3.63 -21.74
C SER A 362 17.58 -3.51 -20.37
N LYS A 363 18.67 -2.74 -20.26
CA LYS A 363 19.39 -2.55 -18.97
C LYS A 363 18.68 -1.60 -18.01
N GLN A 364 17.95 -0.64 -18.54
CA GLN A 364 17.16 0.33 -17.78
C GLN A 364 15.84 -0.29 -17.34
N LEU A 365 15.26 -1.17 -18.16
CA LEU A 365 14.03 -1.90 -17.88
C LEU A 365 14.14 -2.71 -16.59
N SER A 366 15.23 -3.44 -16.38
CA SER A 366 15.43 -4.24 -15.16
C SER A 366 15.48 -3.37 -13.90
N ALA A 367 16.19 -2.25 -13.93
CA ALA A 367 16.28 -1.33 -12.80
C ALA A 367 14.94 -0.63 -12.49
N PHE A 368 14.08 -0.47 -13.51
CA PHE A 368 12.79 0.17 -13.37
C PHE A 368 11.68 -0.80 -12.98
N LEU A 369 11.68 -2.04 -13.49
CA LEU A 369 10.60 -3.01 -13.28
C LEU A 369 10.82 -3.94 -12.08
N ILE A 370 12.06 -4.35 -11.78
CA ILE A 370 12.32 -5.32 -10.72
C ILE A 370 11.85 -4.84 -9.35
N PRO A 371 12.23 -3.64 -8.84
CA PRO A 371 11.81 -3.23 -7.51
C PRO A 371 10.28 -3.11 -7.34
N PRO A 372 9.52 -2.46 -8.24
CA PRO A 372 8.06 -2.43 -8.17
C PRO A 372 7.44 -3.84 -8.24
N MET A 373 7.99 -4.72 -9.09
CA MET A 373 7.52 -6.09 -9.22
C MET A 373 7.70 -6.89 -7.92
N LEU A 374 8.84 -6.71 -7.23
CA LEU A 374 9.06 -7.34 -5.93
C LEU A 374 8.06 -6.82 -4.88
N MET A 375 7.74 -5.53 -4.86
CA MET A 375 6.73 -4.96 -3.96
C MET A 375 5.33 -5.52 -4.18
N VAL A 376 5.00 -5.95 -5.40
CA VAL A 376 3.71 -6.57 -5.74
C VAL A 376 3.73 -8.07 -5.53
N LEU A 377 4.78 -8.77 -5.98
CA LEU A 377 4.81 -10.24 -5.98
C LEU A 377 5.10 -10.85 -4.62
N ILE A 378 5.95 -10.23 -3.79
CA ILE A 378 6.30 -10.81 -2.48
C ILE A 378 5.08 -10.92 -1.57
N PRO A 379 4.20 -9.91 -1.41
CA PRO A 379 2.95 -10.06 -0.65
C PRO A 379 2.06 -11.19 -1.18
N VAL A 380 1.98 -11.37 -2.50
CA VAL A 380 1.20 -12.47 -3.10
C VAL A 380 1.80 -13.82 -2.71
N VAL A 381 3.12 -13.99 -2.84
CA VAL A 381 3.81 -15.24 -2.45
C VAL A 381 3.65 -15.52 -0.96
N LEU A 382 3.77 -14.49 -0.11
CA LEU A 382 3.55 -14.63 1.34
C LEU A 382 2.11 -15.03 1.65
N SER A 383 1.11 -14.44 0.99
CA SER A 383 -0.31 -14.79 1.16
C SER A 383 -0.60 -16.24 0.75
N ILE A 384 -0.03 -16.70 -0.36
CA ILE A 384 -0.10 -18.09 -0.81
C ILE A 384 0.53 -19.03 0.23
N TYR A 385 1.76 -18.71 0.66
CA TYR A 385 2.49 -19.52 1.64
C TYR A 385 1.74 -19.61 2.97
N TYR A 386 1.24 -18.48 3.47
CA TYR A 386 0.51 -18.40 4.72
C TYR A 386 -0.79 -19.21 4.67
N SER A 387 -1.57 -19.05 3.59
CA SER A 387 -2.82 -19.80 3.36
C SER A 387 -2.59 -21.31 3.23
N TRP A 388 -1.45 -21.72 2.70
CA TRP A 388 -1.09 -23.14 2.58
C TRP A 388 -0.52 -23.73 3.87
N ALA A 389 0.38 -23.00 4.57
CA ALA A 389 1.23 -23.56 5.62
C ALA A 389 0.75 -23.24 7.05
N SER A 390 -0.07 -22.21 7.26
CA SER A 390 -0.43 -21.72 8.59
C SER A 390 -1.93 -21.66 8.83
N ASP A 391 -2.63 -20.81 8.07
CA ASP A 391 -4.06 -20.60 8.22
C ASP A 391 -4.65 -20.22 6.85
N TYR A 392 -5.75 -20.88 6.48
CA TYR A 392 -6.38 -20.65 5.18
C TYR A 392 -7.08 -19.30 5.13
N GLN A 393 -6.36 -18.28 4.68
CA GLN A 393 -6.84 -16.91 4.62
C GLN A 393 -6.84 -16.38 3.18
N ALA A 394 -7.94 -16.55 2.48
CA ALA A 394 -8.15 -16.05 1.12
C ALA A 394 -8.63 -14.59 1.16
N GLN A 395 -7.74 -13.63 1.50
CA GLN A 395 -8.11 -12.23 1.66
C GLN A 395 -7.23 -11.31 0.80
N GLY A 396 -7.89 -10.46 0.00
CA GLY A 396 -7.23 -9.52 -0.91
C GLY A 396 -6.40 -8.45 -0.20
N ARG A 397 -6.73 -8.09 1.05
CA ARG A 397 -5.97 -7.10 1.83
C ARG A 397 -4.49 -7.47 1.99
N TYR A 398 -4.16 -8.76 2.07
CA TYR A 398 -2.78 -9.23 2.21
C TYR A 398 -1.92 -9.07 0.96
N VAL A 399 -2.54 -8.89 -0.21
CA VAL A 399 -1.84 -8.65 -1.47
C VAL A 399 -1.87 -7.17 -1.89
N MET A 400 -2.51 -6.30 -1.10
CA MET A 400 -2.69 -4.89 -1.43
C MET A 400 -1.48 -4.01 -1.12
N ALA A 401 -0.44 -4.50 -0.43
CA ALA A 401 0.77 -3.72 -0.11
C ALA A 401 1.39 -3.01 -1.33
N GLY A 402 1.35 -3.67 -2.49
CA GLY A 402 1.80 -3.12 -3.77
C GLY A 402 0.76 -2.30 -4.56
N PHE A 403 -0.46 -2.12 -4.04
CA PHE A 403 -1.54 -1.51 -4.84
C PHE A 403 -1.27 -0.04 -5.21
N GLY A 404 -0.55 0.70 -4.37
CA GLY A 404 -0.11 2.05 -4.73
C GLY A 404 0.71 2.09 -6.03
N ILE A 405 1.58 1.10 -6.24
CA ILE A 405 2.34 0.95 -7.49
C ILE A 405 1.42 0.56 -8.65
N LEU A 406 0.51 -0.39 -8.42
CA LEU A 406 -0.44 -0.81 -9.45
C LEU A 406 -1.32 0.37 -9.90
N SER A 407 -1.76 1.23 -8.99
CA SER A 407 -2.54 2.43 -9.34
C SER A 407 -1.74 3.41 -10.21
N LEU A 408 -0.45 3.59 -9.92
CA LEU A 408 0.46 4.42 -10.72
C LEU A 408 0.67 3.85 -12.14
N VAL A 409 0.95 2.55 -12.25
CA VAL A 409 1.16 1.87 -13.54
C VAL A 409 -0.13 1.85 -14.37
N THR A 410 -1.28 1.60 -13.74
CA THR A 410 -2.60 1.64 -14.37
C THR A 410 -2.93 3.03 -14.91
N ALA A 411 -2.67 4.09 -14.13
CA ALA A 411 -2.90 5.46 -14.55
C ALA A 411 -1.99 5.86 -15.73
N LEU A 412 -0.73 5.44 -15.71
CA LEU A 412 0.22 5.65 -16.81
C LEU A 412 -0.23 4.91 -18.07
N GLY A 413 -0.77 3.69 -17.92
CA GLY A 413 -1.29 2.92 -19.04
C GLY A 413 -2.48 3.58 -19.72
N PHE A 414 -3.43 4.12 -18.96
CA PHE A 414 -4.55 4.89 -19.52
C PHE A 414 -4.08 6.19 -20.21
N ASP A 415 -3.08 6.85 -19.64
CA ASP A 415 -2.49 8.03 -20.28
C ASP A 415 -1.86 7.68 -21.64
N GLY A 416 -1.14 6.55 -21.69
CA GLY A 416 -0.58 5.99 -22.92
C GLY A 416 -1.64 5.59 -23.95
N LEU A 417 -2.74 4.97 -23.52
CA LEU A 417 -3.88 4.65 -24.41
C LEU A 417 -4.51 5.91 -25.00
N CYS A 418 -4.75 6.93 -24.18
CA CYS A 418 -5.28 8.19 -24.66
C CYS A 418 -4.35 8.87 -25.68
N ALA A 419 -3.04 8.78 -25.48
CA ALA A 419 -2.04 9.25 -26.44
C ALA A 419 -2.06 8.41 -27.73
N GLY A 420 -2.14 7.09 -27.62
CA GLY A 420 -2.20 6.16 -28.77
C GLY A 420 -3.41 6.38 -29.68
N VAL A 421 -4.60 6.60 -29.09
CA VAL A 421 -5.81 6.94 -29.85
C VAL A 421 -5.61 8.21 -30.68
N MET A 422 -4.92 9.21 -30.13
CA MET A 422 -4.62 10.44 -30.85
C MET A 422 -3.74 10.19 -32.10
N VAL A 423 -2.80 9.23 -31.98
CA VAL A 423 -1.94 8.81 -33.12
C VAL A 423 -2.76 8.26 -34.24
N LEU A 424 -3.64 7.30 -33.90
CA LEU A 424 -4.47 6.59 -34.88
C LEU A 424 -5.47 7.52 -35.57
N MET A 425 -5.93 8.57 -34.89
CA MET A 425 -6.90 9.53 -35.45
C MET A 425 -6.27 10.62 -36.34
N ARG A 426 -4.96 10.81 -36.28
CA ARG A 426 -4.24 11.75 -37.16
C ARG A 426 -3.65 11.01 -38.34
N LYS A 427 -4.27 11.19 -39.51
CA LYS A 427 -3.75 10.71 -40.81
C LYS A 427 -2.45 11.44 -41.26
N ASP A 428 -2.06 12.52 -40.61
CA ASP A 428 -0.89 13.32 -40.97
C ASP A 428 0.03 13.52 -39.78
N SER A 429 1.25 13.12 -40.01
CA SER A 429 2.54 13.46 -39.40
C SER A 429 2.76 13.26 -37.91
N ALA A 430 3.70 12.39 -37.71
CA ALA A 430 4.74 12.42 -36.68
C ALA A 430 4.23 12.81 -35.29
N ILE A 431 3.94 11.78 -34.51
CA ILE A 431 4.23 11.90 -33.11
C ILE A 431 5.72 12.26 -33.06
N GLU A 432 5.99 13.52 -32.81
CA GLU A 432 7.15 13.80 -32.00
C GLU A 432 6.85 13.16 -30.64
N ILE A 433 7.07 11.83 -30.51
CA ILE A 433 7.66 11.31 -29.31
C ILE A 433 9.00 12.04 -29.33
N ARG A 434 8.97 13.30 -28.87
CA ARG A 434 10.22 13.91 -28.48
C ARG A 434 10.65 13.02 -27.32
N HIS A 435 11.50 12.06 -27.66
CA HIS A 435 12.68 11.87 -26.85
C HIS A 435 13.14 13.29 -26.56
N VAL A 436 12.85 13.81 -25.39
CA VAL A 436 13.58 14.91 -24.80
C VAL A 436 14.87 14.25 -24.36
N ILE A 437 15.56 13.71 -25.40
CA ILE A 437 16.93 13.26 -25.34
C ILE A 437 17.71 14.44 -25.86
N GLN A 438 18.52 14.93 -24.96
CA GLN A 438 19.80 15.51 -25.34
C GLN A 438 19.79 16.72 -26.27
N GLU A 439 19.77 17.89 -25.66
CA GLU A 439 20.76 18.84 -26.17
C GLU A 439 21.58 19.53 -25.07
N GLU A 440 21.28 19.35 -23.77
CA GLU A 440 22.05 20.09 -22.73
C GLU A 440 22.26 19.36 -21.39
N MET A 441 22.37 18.03 -21.31
CA MET A 441 22.78 17.39 -20.06
C MET A 441 23.80 16.29 -20.27
N ASP A 442 24.91 16.43 -19.56
CA ASP A 442 26.03 15.51 -19.42
C ASP A 442 25.54 14.06 -19.18
N ASP A 443 26.04 13.12 -19.99
CA ASP A 443 25.63 11.70 -20.09
C ASP A 443 25.68 10.91 -18.77
N SER A 444 26.22 11.48 -17.70
CA SER A 444 26.47 10.81 -16.42
C SER A 444 25.31 10.88 -15.40
N GLN A 445 24.25 11.66 -15.66
CA GLN A 445 23.17 11.91 -14.68
C GLN A 445 21.75 11.52 -15.13
N MET A 446 21.58 10.89 -16.28
CA MET A 446 20.24 10.58 -16.80
C MET A 446 19.53 9.45 -16.06
N MET A 447 18.36 9.77 -15.52
CA MET A 447 17.38 8.80 -15.08
C MET A 447 16.60 8.24 -16.27
N PRO A 448 16.44 6.90 -16.40
CA PRO A 448 15.56 6.31 -17.42
C PRO A 448 14.08 6.75 -17.29
N ILE A 449 13.70 7.26 -16.13
CA ILE A 449 12.36 7.77 -15.86
C ILE A 449 12.08 9.11 -16.56
N ASP A 450 13.10 9.89 -16.90
CA ASP A 450 12.94 11.13 -17.64
C ASP A 450 12.50 10.90 -19.09
N GLU A 451 12.72 9.69 -19.63
CA GLU A 451 12.27 9.26 -20.96
C GLU A 451 10.79 8.88 -21.02
N LEU A 452 10.13 8.64 -19.87
CA LEU A 452 8.73 8.21 -19.80
C LEU A 452 7.71 9.36 -19.88
N ARG A 453 8.14 10.59 -20.18
CA ARG A 453 7.22 11.72 -20.30
C ARG A 453 6.40 11.63 -21.59
N ILE A 454 5.14 11.23 -21.47
CA ILE A 454 4.18 11.35 -22.57
C ILE A 454 3.78 12.82 -22.70
N VAL A 455 4.41 13.51 -23.64
CA VAL A 455 4.05 14.90 -24.00
C VAL A 455 3.18 14.86 -25.25
N TYR A 456 1.90 15.07 -25.10
CA TYR A 456 1.00 15.22 -26.23
C TYR A 456 0.35 16.62 -26.21
N ARG A 457 0.16 17.18 -27.41
CA ARG A 457 -0.54 18.46 -27.56
C ARG A 457 -2.00 18.26 -27.16
N ARG A 458 -2.55 19.13 -26.31
CA ARG A 458 -3.94 19.05 -25.85
C ARG A 458 -4.89 19.00 -27.03
N ASN A 459 -5.55 17.87 -27.24
CA ASN A 459 -6.61 17.67 -28.21
C ASN A 459 -7.94 17.52 -27.46
N LYS A 460 -9.03 18.10 -27.99
CA LYS A 460 -10.37 18.00 -27.40
C LYS A 460 -10.80 16.54 -27.19
N THR A 461 -10.49 15.65 -28.16
CA THR A 461 -10.81 14.22 -28.09
C THR A 461 -10.08 13.52 -26.93
N VAL A 462 -8.79 13.79 -26.72
CA VAL A 462 -8.02 13.22 -25.61
C VAL A 462 -8.59 13.68 -24.27
N VAL A 463 -8.90 14.97 -24.14
CA VAL A 463 -9.49 15.51 -22.90
C VAL A 463 -10.86 14.87 -22.63
N LEU A 464 -11.66 14.65 -23.68
CA LEU A 464 -12.95 13.97 -23.56
C LEU A 464 -12.77 12.51 -23.10
N LEU A 465 -11.86 11.75 -23.71
CA LEU A 465 -11.57 10.37 -23.31
C LEU A 465 -11.08 10.28 -21.85
N GLN A 466 -10.18 11.16 -21.47
CA GLN A 466 -9.71 11.25 -20.07
C GLN A 466 -10.85 11.57 -19.12
N GLY A 467 -11.75 12.48 -19.49
CA GLY A 467 -12.94 12.82 -18.71
C GLY A 467 -13.90 11.63 -18.58
N ILE A 468 -14.10 10.85 -19.66
CA ILE A 468 -14.94 9.64 -19.65
C ILE A 468 -14.37 8.59 -18.69
N LEU A 469 -13.06 8.32 -18.72
CA LEU A 469 -12.40 7.36 -17.85
C LEU A 469 -12.55 7.75 -16.37
N VAL A 470 -12.31 9.01 -16.04
CA VAL A 470 -12.48 9.53 -14.67
C VAL A 470 -13.94 9.43 -14.23
N LEU A 471 -14.87 9.88 -15.06
CA LEU A 471 -16.31 9.85 -14.74
C LEU A 471 -16.81 8.41 -14.56
N PHE A 472 -16.39 7.49 -15.42
CA PHE A 472 -16.74 6.07 -15.31
C PHE A 472 -16.33 5.50 -13.93
N TYR A 473 -15.08 5.74 -13.52
CA TYR A 473 -14.57 5.20 -12.25
C TYR A 473 -15.27 5.81 -11.03
N ILE A 474 -15.51 7.14 -11.04
CA ILE A 474 -16.25 7.85 -10.00
C ILE A 474 -17.70 7.33 -9.91
N THR A 475 -18.35 7.16 -11.06
CA THR A 475 -19.73 6.64 -11.11
C THR A 475 -19.80 5.23 -10.57
N LEU A 476 -18.86 4.36 -10.95
CA LEU A 476 -18.80 3.00 -10.47
C LEU A 476 -18.65 2.94 -8.93
N PHE A 477 -17.76 3.76 -8.36
CA PHE A 477 -17.63 3.88 -6.92
C PHE A 477 -18.90 4.42 -6.26
N GLY A 478 -19.51 5.49 -6.82
CA GLY A 478 -20.76 6.07 -6.32
C GLY A 478 -21.93 5.09 -6.29
N ILE A 479 -22.02 4.21 -7.29
CA ILE A 479 -23.04 3.14 -7.30
C ILE A 479 -22.81 2.16 -6.15
N ILE A 480 -21.56 1.75 -5.90
CA ILE A 480 -21.25 0.84 -4.79
C ILE A 480 -21.53 1.51 -3.44
N VAL A 481 -21.17 2.79 -3.29
CA VAL A 481 -21.51 3.54 -2.08
C VAL A 481 -23.01 3.52 -1.83
N THR A 482 -23.82 3.85 -2.84
CA THR A 482 -25.27 3.97 -2.68
C THR A 482 -26.00 2.64 -2.56
N ARG A 483 -25.55 1.59 -3.25
CA ARG A 483 -26.24 0.30 -3.30
C ARG A 483 -25.74 -0.74 -2.32
N VAL A 484 -24.52 -0.60 -1.82
CA VAL A 484 -23.90 -1.60 -0.94
C VAL A 484 -23.44 -0.99 0.38
N ILE A 485 -22.60 0.08 0.35
CA ILE A 485 -22.01 0.62 1.57
C ILE A 485 -23.06 1.28 2.46
N LEU A 486 -23.86 2.21 1.92
CA LEU A 486 -24.89 2.90 2.71
C LEU A 486 -25.93 1.92 3.27
N PRO A 487 -26.52 0.99 2.50
CA PRO A 487 -27.44 0.01 3.07
C PRO A 487 -26.83 -0.85 4.17
N SER A 488 -25.57 -1.27 4.03
CA SER A 488 -24.89 -2.08 5.05
C SER A 488 -24.57 -1.33 6.36
N CYS A 489 -24.50 0.01 6.30
CA CYS A 489 -24.26 0.85 7.48
C CYS A 489 -25.56 1.29 8.16
N PHE A 490 -26.64 1.53 7.40
CA PHE A 490 -27.89 2.11 7.89
C PHE A 490 -29.08 1.14 7.87
N GLY A 491 -29.01 0.09 7.04
CA GLY A 491 -29.99 -1.00 7.09
C GLY A 491 -29.63 -1.93 8.23
N GLY A 492 -30.41 -1.95 9.30
CA GLY A 492 -30.25 -3.01 10.29
C GLY A 492 -30.23 -4.35 9.57
N PHE A 493 -29.34 -5.25 9.99
CA PHE A 493 -29.22 -6.59 9.42
C PHE A 493 -30.61 -7.26 9.39
N VAL A 494 -31.20 -7.41 8.19
CA VAL A 494 -32.33 -8.30 7.94
C VAL A 494 -31.77 -9.69 7.71
#